data_940cdcb7720d907c0a436aa4698d6104
#
_entry.id   940cdcb7720d907c0a436aa4698d6104
#
_cell.length_a   1.000
_cell.length_b   1.000
_cell.length_c   1.000
_cell.angle_alpha   90.00
_cell.angle_beta   90.00
_cell.angle_gamma   90.00
#
_symmetry.space_group_name_H-M   'P 1'
#
loop_
_entity.id
_entity.type
_entity.pdbx_description
1 polymer ?
#
loop_
_entity_poly.entity_id
_entity_poly.type
_entity_poly.pdbx_seq_one_letter_code
_entity_poly.pdbx_strand_id
1 'polypeptide(L)'
;MSVTIEDIKKLRKMTGAGLSDCKNALNETAGDFEKAIEIIRAKGKAVAAKRSDREAAEGCVLAAHSEGFAAIVSLQCETDFVAKNEGHIALTQQILDVAMKEQPATKEDLLKLPLADGRAVAEHITDRVGSTGEKMELGSYEYLKAPYTTSYIHFGNKLAAIVAFNEAISDEMAREVAMQVASMNPVAVCEKDVPAHVLEEERKVAMDRARESGKPEAICERIVEGSIQKFYKESTLLHQPFVRGSKMDVQGYLHTASKTLTATGFKRVNLNED
;
A
#
# COMPACT_ATOMS: atom_id res chain seq x y z
N MET A 1 -1.43 46.00 10.84
CA MET A 1 -1.67 46.05 9.38
C MET A 1 -2.98 45.36 9.08
N SER A 2 -3.76 45.84 8.11
CA SER A 2 -5.00 45.15 7.74
C SER A 2 -4.65 43.95 6.89
N VAL A 3 -5.15 42.77 7.25
CA VAL A 3 -4.98 41.52 6.50
C VAL A 3 -5.66 41.65 5.16
N THR A 4 -4.92 41.44 4.08
CA THR A 4 -5.44 41.50 2.70
C THR A 4 -5.93 40.15 2.20
N ILE A 5 -6.70 40.17 1.11
CA ILE A 5 -7.14 38.92 0.44
C ILE A 5 -5.94 38.16 -0.13
N GLU A 6 -4.91 38.87 -0.54
CA GLU A 6 -3.67 38.28 -1.05
C GLU A 6 -2.90 37.54 0.04
N ASP A 7 -2.82 38.12 1.25
CA ASP A 7 -2.21 37.46 2.40
C ASP A 7 -2.96 36.15 2.75
N ILE A 8 -4.31 36.18 2.71
CA ILE A 8 -5.15 34.99 2.95
C ILE A 8 -4.89 33.92 1.90
N LYS A 9 -4.83 34.29 0.60
CA LYS A 9 -4.53 33.37 -0.49
C LYS A 9 -3.11 32.79 -0.37
N LYS A 10 -2.14 33.61 0.01
CA LYS A 10 -0.75 33.19 0.23
C LYS A 10 -0.66 32.16 1.38
N LEU A 11 -1.27 32.47 2.52
CA LEU A 11 -1.30 31.54 3.67
C LEU A 11 -2.00 30.23 3.32
N ARG A 12 -3.12 30.30 2.57
CA ARG A 12 -3.81 29.10 2.07
C ARG A 12 -2.92 28.26 1.15
N LYS A 13 -2.16 28.87 0.26
CA LYS A 13 -1.22 28.17 -0.62
C LYS A 13 -0.11 27.47 0.18
N MET A 14 0.32 28.06 1.28
CA MET A 14 1.37 27.51 2.16
C MET A 14 0.85 26.38 3.05
N THR A 15 -0.40 26.45 3.52
CA THR A 15 -0.94 25.54 4.54
C THR A 15 -1.99 24.55 4.02
N GLY A 16 -2.59 24.81 2.87
CA GLY A 16 -3.75 24.08 2.36
C GLY A 16 -5.04 24.28 3.15
N ALA A 17 -5.03 25.09 4.21
CA ALA A 17 -6.18 25.32 5.08
C ALA A 17 -7.31 26.12 4.39
N GLY A 18 -8.52 26.07 4.96
CA GLY A 18 -9.68 26.80 4.47
C GLY A 18 -9.46 28.34 4.49
N LEU A 19 -10.09 29.06 3.56
CA LEU A 19 -9.97 30.54 3.50
C LEU A 19 -10.38 31.22 4.81
N SER A 20 -11.42 30.71 5.47
CA SER A 20 -11.89 31.23 6.75
C SER A 20 -10.85 31.04 7.86
N ASP A 21 -10.21 29.88 7.90
CA ASP A 21 -9.17 29.55 8.88
C ASP A 21 -7.93 30.42 8.67
N CYS A 22 -7.49 30.59 7.42
CA CYS A 22 -6.38 31.46 7.10
C CYS A 22 -6.68 32.92 7.46
N LYS A 23 -7.89 33.43 7.17
CA LYS A 23 -8.33 34.76 7.56
C LYS A 23 -8.30 34.97 9.06
N ASN A 24 -8.87 34.01 9.81
CA ASN A 24 -8.95 34.10 11.27
C ASN A 24 -7.55 34.06 11.90
N ALA A 25 -6.70 33.15 11.48
CA ALA A 25 -5.33 33.04 11.96
C ALA A 25 -4.50 34.30 11.68
N LEU A 26 -4.60 34.87 10.47
CA LEU A 26 -3.90 36.13 10.14
C LEU A 26 -4.44 37.31 10.95
N ASN A 27 -5.75 37.41 11.17
CA ASN A 27 -6.33 38.47 11.99
C ASN A 27 -5.87 38.36 13.45
N GLU A 28 -5.88 37.16 14.03
CA GLU A 28 -5.43 36.89 15.40
C GLU A 28 -3.96 37.24 15.61
N THR A 29 -3.13 37.02 14.60
CA THR A 29 -1.69 37.28 14.63
C THR A 29 -1.28 38.63 14.06
N ALA A 30 -2.24 39.52 13.76
CA ALA A 30 -2.02 40.82 13.16
C ALA A 30 -1.17 40.78 11.85
N GLY A 31 -1.33 39.70 11.07
CA GLY A 31 -0.64 39.48 9.79
C GLY A 31 0.70 38.75 9.90
N ASP A 32 1.06 38.25 11.08
CA ASP A 32 2.25 37.42 11.27
C ASP A 32 2.01 36.00 10.70
N PHE A 33 2.67 35.68 9.59
CA PHE A 33 2.49 34.41 8.87
C PHE A 33 3.00 33.22 9.67
N GLU A 34 4.11 33.34 10.40
CA GLU A 34 4.68 32.24 11.16
C GLU A 34 3.74 31.80 12.28
N LYS A 35 3.26 32.79 13.07
CA LYS A 35 2.27 32.52 14.12
C LYS A 35 0.93 32.04 13.57
N ALA A 36 0.50 32.56 12.42
CA ALA A 36 -0.73 32.09 11.76
C ALA A 36 -0.63 30.61 11.33
N ILE A 37 0.53 30.17 10.83
CA ILE A 37 0.81 28.77 10.53
C ILE A 37 0.75 27.92 11.80
N GLU A 38 1.32 28.37 12.91
CA GLU A 38 1.23 27.65 14.21
C GLU A 38 -0.20 27.46 14.68
N ILE A 39 -1.05 28.49 14.57
CA ILE A 39 -2.47 28.42 14.90
C ILE A 39 -3.19 27.37 14.03
N ILE A 40 -2.94 27.40 12.72
CA ILE A 40 -3.52 26.43 11.77
C ILE A 40 -3.08 25.01 12.12
N ARG A 41 -1.81 24.79 12.44
CA ARG A 41 -1.28 23.49 12.86
C ARG A 41 -1.89 23.00 14.18
N ALA A 42 -2.01 23.88 15.17
CA ALA A 42 -2.67 23.55 16.43
C ALA A 42 -4.13 23.11 16.21
N LYS A 43 -4.85 23.81 15.32
CA LYS A 43 -6.19 23.43 14.91
C LYS A 43 -6.21 22.07 14.20
N GLY A 44 -5.27 21.81 13.31
CA GLY A 44 -5.11 20.52 12.62
C GLY A 44 -4.93 19.36 13.62
N LYS A 45 -4.06 19.52 14.61
CA LYS A 45 -3.88 18.53 15.69
C LYS A 45 -5.18 18.27 16.48
N ALA A 46 -5.94 19.32 16.79
CA ALA A 46 -7.21 19.19 17.50
C ALA A 46 -8.27 18.47 16.65
N VAL A 47 -8.30 18.69 15.35
CA VAL A 47 -9.18 17.96 14.41
C VAL A 47 -8.75 16.50 14.33
N ALA A 48 -7.46 16.20 14.19
CA ALA A 48 -6.93 14.85 14.13
C ALA A 48 -7.29 14.05 15.40
N ALA A 49 -7.14 14.65 16.58
CA ALA A 49 -7.52 14.03 17.85
C ALA A 49 -9.01 13.69 17.94
N LYS A 50 -9.89 14.56 17.42
CA LYS A 50 -11.34 14.34 17.40
C LYS A 50 -11.80 13.30 16.38
N ARG A 51 -10.93 12.94 15.45
CA ARG A 51 -11.21 12.03 14.34
C ARG A 51 -10.51 10.68 14.48
N SER A 52 -9.76 10.47 15.57
CA SER A 52 -8.98 9.24 15.82
C SER A 52 -9.81 7.96 15.69
N ASP A 53 -11.07 8.00 16.13
CA ASP A 53 -11.95 6.84 16.21
C ASP A 53 -12.73 6.57 14.90
N ARG A 54 -12.51 7.38 13.85
CA ARG A 54 -13.15 7.15 12.55
C ARG A 54 -12.39 6.12 11.75
N GLU A 55 -13.10 5.47 10.85
CA GLU A 55 -12.51 4.57 9.88
C GLU A 55 -11.98 5.34 8.66
N ALA A 56 -10.80 4.98 8.18
CA ALA A 56 -10.18 5.51 6.97
C ALA A 56 -10.02 4.37 5.95
N ALA A 57 -11.14 3.99 5.30
CA ALA A 57 -11.20 2.86 4.37
C ALA A 57 -10.78 3.23 2.94
N GLU A 58 -10.81 4.52 2.59
CA GLU A 58 -10.37 5.03 1.30
C GLU A 58 -8.91 5.46 1.35
N GLY A 59 -8.30 5.80 0.20
CA GLY A 59 -6.91 6.28 0.18
C GLY A 59 -6.21 6.14 -1.15
N CYS A 60 -4.89 6.38 -1.09
CA CYS A 60 -3.98 6.30 -2.22
C CYS A 60 -2.86 5.31 -1.89
N VAL A 61 -2.70 4.28 -2.72
CA VAL A 61 -1.63 3.28 -2.65
C VAL A 61 -0.66 3.55 -3.79
N LEU A 62 0.60 3.81 -3.46
CA LEU A 62 1.68 3.99 -4.43
C LEU A 62 2.82 3.01 -4.14
N ALA A 63 3.53 2.62 -5.20
CA ALA A 63 4.69 1.74 -5.11
C ALA A 63 5.80 2.24 -6.03
N ALA A 64 7.03 1.99 -5.63
CA ALA A 64 8.20 2.24 -6.44
C ALA A 64 9.22 1.14 -6.25
N HIS A 65 10.14 1.03 -7.20
CA HIS A 65 11.30 0.15 -7.11
C HIS A 65 12.54 0.85 -7.65
N SER A 66 13.67 0.40 -7.16
CA SER A 66 15.01 0.75 -7.63
C SER A 66 15.87 -0.51 -7.61
N GLU A 67 17.13 -0.38 -7.97
CA GLU A 67 18.08 -1.48 -7.87
C GLU A 67 18.17 -1.95 -6.41
N GLY A 68 17.77 -3.20 -6.15
CA GLY A 68 17.87 -3.83 -4.83
C GLY A 68 16.74 -3.53 -3.83
N PHE A 69 15.82 -2.61 -4.12
CA PHE A 69 14.76 -2.22 -3.17
C PHE A 69 13.45 -1.86 -3.85
N ALA A 70 12.35 -2.30 -3.29
CA ALA A 70 11.01 -1.86 -3.67
C ALA A 70 10.16 -1.58 -2.44
N ALA A 71 9.27 -0.59 -2.51
CA ALA A 71 8.35 -0.25 -1.43
C ALA A 71 6.94 0.07 -1.92
N ILE A 72 5.96 -0.16 -1.05
CA ILE A 72 4.57 0.27 -1.16
C ILE A 72 4.25 1.13 0.05
N VAL A 73 3.56 2.23 -0.17
CA VAL A 73 2.93 3.03 0.89
C VAL A 73 1.44 3.21 0.59
N SER A 74 0.60 3.21 1.63
CA SER A 74 -0.79 3.61 1.53
C SER A 74 -1.09 4.74 2.49
N LEU A 75 -1.52 5.88 1.98
CA LEU A 75 -2.06 6.98 2.78
C LEU A 75 -3.58 6.89 2.73
N GLN A 76 -4.19 6.50 3.84
CA GLN A 76 -5.63 6.28 3.96
C GLN A 76 -6.37 7.55 4.40
N CYS A 77 -7.64 7.67 4.01
CA CYS A 77 -8.55 8.77 4.33
C CYS A 77 -10.01 8.26 4.40
N GLU A 78 -10.95 9.14 4.80
CA GLU A 78 -12.35 8.75 4.98
C GLU A 78 -13.10 8.61 3.65
N THR A 79 -12.81 9.48 2.64
CA THR A 79 -13.57 9.53 1.38
C THR A 79 -12.70 9.39 0.14
N ASP A 80 -13.32 8.90 -0.94
CA ASP A 80 -12.70 8.82 -2.27
C ASP A 80 -12.44 10.20 -2.89
N PHE A 81 -13.20 11.23 -2.51
CA PHE A 81 -12.94 12.62 -2.93
C PHE A 81 -11.57 13.10 -2.47
N VAL A 82 -11.21 12.83 -1.21
CA VAL A 82 -9.89 13.17 -0.67
C VAL A 82 -8.82 12.27 -1.25
N ALA A 83 -9.07 10.97 -1.39
CA ALA A 83 -8.13 10.02 -1.99
C ALA A 83 -7.69 10.42 -3.41
N LYS A 84 -8.61 10.96 -4.21
CA LYS A 84 -8.35 11.43 -5.59
C LYS A 84 -7.79 12.85 -5.67
N ASN A 85 -7.70 13.57 -4.56
CA ASN A 85 -7.19 14.94 -4.54
C ASN A 85 -5.69 14.97 -4.83
N GLU A 86 -5.25 15.85 -5.73
CA GLU A 86 -3.84 15.99 -6.11
C GLU A 86 -2.90 16.18 -4.92
N GLY A 87 -3.30 16.97 -3.91
CA GLY A 87 -2.48 17.17 -2.71
C GLY A 87 -2.38 15.92 -1.82
N HIS A 88 -3.37 15.02 -1.85
CA HIS A 88 -3.29 13.73 -1.15
C HIS A 88 -2.34 12.77 -1.88
N ILE A 89 -2.48 12.67 -3.19
CA ILE A 89 -1.59 11.86 -4.03
C ILE A 89 -0.15 12.37 -3.94
N ALA A 90 0.06 13.70 -3.99
CA ALA A 90 1.37 14.31 -3.87
C ALA A 90 2.04 14.03 -2.51
N LEU A 91 1.28 14.09 -1.40
CA LEU A 91 1.81 13.71 -0.09
C LEU A 91 2.17 12.22 -0.04
N THR A 92 1.33 11.36 -0.57
CA THR A 92 1.62 9.91 -0.67
C THR A 92 2.91 9.66 -1.46
N GLN A 93 3.11 10.40 -2.57
CA GLN A 93 4.35 10.31 -3.36
C GLN A 93 5.58 10.78 -2.57
N GLN A 94 5.50 11.89 -1.84
CA GLN A 94 6.61 12.36 -1.00
C GLN A 94 6.97 11.35 0.09
N ILE A 95 5.98 10.69 0.69
CA ILE A 95 6.20 9.63 1.68
C ILE A 95 6.91 8.43 1.02
N LEU A 96 6.48 8.03 -0.17
CA LEU A 96 7.12 6.95 -0.93
C LEU A 96 8.56 7.31 -1.32
N ASP A 97 8.81 8.55 -1.77
CA ASP A 97 10.14 9.01 -2.16
C ASP A 97 11.13 8.95 -0.98
N VAL A 98 10.68 9.36 0.22
CA VAL A 98 11.48 9.23 1.45
C VAL A 98 11.67 7.77 1.84
N ALA A 99 10.64 6.92 1.72
CA ALA A 99 10.75 5.49 1.98
C ALA A 99 11.76 4.81 1.05
N MET A 100 11.76 5.17 -0.23
CA MET A 100 12.73 4.67 -1.22
C MET A 100 14.16 5.12 -0.92
N LYS A 101 14.34 6.35 -0.47
CA LYS A 101 15.66 6.93 -0.19
C LYS A 101 16.25 6.40 1.11
N GLU A 102 15.49 6.43 2.20
CA GLU A 102 15.97 6.17 3.55
C GLU A 102 15.79 4.70 3.98
N GLN A 103 14.94 3.94 3.28
CA GLN A 103 14.67 2.51 3.49
C GLN A 103 14.41 2.15 4.96
N PRO A 104 13.49 2.82 5.67
CA PRO A 104 13.21 2.57 7.08
C PRO A 104 12.78 1.12 7.31
N ALA A 105 13.04 0.59 8.50
CA ALA A 105 12.70 -0.79 8.83
C ALA A 105 11.23 -0.98 9.18
N THR A 106 10.58 0.07 9.69
CA THR A 106 9.18 -0.01 10.15
C THR A 106 8.36 1.20 9.65
N LYS A 107 7.04 1.05 9.68
CA LYS A 107 6.10 2.15 9.42
C LYS A 107 6.28 3.29 10.44
N GLU A 108 6.53 2.96 11.67
CA GLU A 108 6.77 3.90 12.77
C GLU A 108 8.05 4.72 12.54
N ASP A 109 9.08 4.13 11.96
CA ASP A 109 10.30 4.84 11.60
C ASP A 109 10.07 5.75 10.38
N LEU A 110 9.33 5.29 9.38
CA LEU A 110 8.94 6.11 8.23
C LEU A 110 8.18 7.37 8.66
N LEU A 111 7.26 7.26 9.63
CA LEU A 111 6.49 8.40 10.15
C LEU A 111 7.37 9.48 10.80
N LYS A 112 8.56 9.14 11.28
CA LYS A 112 9.52 10.08 11.93
C LYS A 112 10.45 10.75 10.92
N LEU A 113 10.56 10.21 9.71
CA LEU A 113 11.49 10.74 8.71
C LEU A 113 11.07 12.13 8.22
N PRO A 114 12.05 13.02 7.97
CA PRO A 114 11.75 14.36 7.47
C PRO A 114 11.41 14.34 5.98
N LEU A 115 10.42 15.12 5.58
CA LEU A 115 10.20 15.51 4.20
C LEU A 115 11.11 16.68 3.81
N ALA A 116 10.95 17.22 2.60
CA ALA A 116 11.84 18.24 2.02
C ALA A 116 11.95 19.53 2.85
N ASP A 117 10.95 19.84 3.66
CA ASP A 117 10.93 21.01 4.55
C ASP A 117 11.53 20.73 5.96
N GLY A 118 12.06 19.54 6.18
CA GLY A 118 12.67 19.10 7.44
C GLY A 118 11.68 18.61 8.50
N ARG A 119 10.37 18.65 8.23
CA ARG A 119 9.34 18.16 9.17
C ARG A 119 9.01 16.70 8.94
N ALA A 120 8.63 16.01 10.01
CA ALA A 120 8.31 14.61 9.97
C ALA A 120 7.08 14.30 9.09
N VAL A 121 7.06 13.13 8.46
CA VAL A 121 5.90 12.59 7.71
C VAL A 121 4.62 12.68 8.53
N ALA A 122 4.65 12.29 9.82
CA ALA A 122 3.50 12.36 10.71
C ALA A 122 2.92 13.78 10.86
N GLU A 123 3.76 14.82 10.83
CA GLU A 123 3.30 16.21 10.91
C GLU A 123 2.57 16.64 9.63
N HIS A 124 3.06 16.23 8.46
CA HIS A 124 2.39 16.49 7.18
C HIS A 124 1.04 15.80 7.07
N ILE A 125 0.92 14.56 7.57
CA ILE A 125 -0.36 13.86 7.65
C ILE A 125 -1.32 14.64 8.56
N THR A 126 -0.86 15.12 9.72
CA THR A 126 -1.66 15.93 10.64
C THR A 126 -2.12 17.25 10.01
N ASP A 127 -1.24 17.94 9.30
CA ASP A 127 -1.58 19.17 8.57
C ASP A 127 -2.65 18.91 7.51
N ARG A 128 -2.56 17.75 6.84
CA ARG A 128 -3.53 17.34 5.84
C ARG A 128 -4.89 17.04 6.47
N VAL A 129 -4.93 16.38 7.63
CA VAL A 129 -6.16 16.22 8.42
C VAL A 129 -6.78 17.58 8.76
N GLY A 130 -5.97 18.53 9.18
CA GLY A 130 -6.42 19.89 9.50
C GLY A 130 -7.03 20.62 8.29
N SER A 131 -6.48 20.41 7.09
CA SER A 131 -6.92 21.08 5.86
C SER A 131 -8.17 20.47 5.23
N THR A 132 -8.36 19.16 5.35
CA THR A 132 -9.48 18.43 4.76
C THR A 132 -10.62 18.20 5.75
N GLY A 133 -10.31 18.15 7.03
CA GLY A 133 -11.23 17.77 8.09
C GLY A 133 -11.53 16.27 8.15
N GLU A 134 -10.81 15.43 7.41
CA GLU A 134 -10.94 13.97 7.42
C GLU A 134 -9.82 13.30 8.20
N LYS A 135 -10.10 12.13 8.81
CA LYS A 135 -9.05 11.26 9.35
C LYS A 135 -8.11 10.85 8.22
N MET A 136 -6.82 10.84 8.51
CA MET A 136 -5.80 10.24 7.64
C MET A 136 -4.78 9.50 8.47
N GLU A 137 -4.29 8.40 7.89
CA GLU A 137 -3.22 7.63 8.50
C GLU A 137 -2.37 6.94 7.44
N LEU A 138 -1.12 6.71 7.76
CA LEU A 138 -0.26 5.82 6.99
C LEU A 138 -0.71 4.38 7.30
N GLY A 139 -1.55 3.82 6.43
CA GLY A 139 -2.13 2.49 6.62
C GLY A 139 -1.08 1.40 6.49
N SER A 140 -0.38 1.38 5.34
CA SER A 140 0.63 0.36 5.05
C SER A 140 1.96 0.98 4.65
N TYR A 141 3.03 0.34 5.08
CA TYR A 141 4.37 0.45 4.53
C TYR A 141 4.92 -0.97 4.41
N GLU A 142 5.13 -1.41 3.18
CA GLU A 142 5.69 -2.71 2.85
C GLU A 142 6.91 -2.53 1.96
N TYR A 143 7.93 -3.37 2.13
CA TYR A 143 9.12 -3.32 1.29
C TYR A 143 9.72 -4.70 1.03
N LEU A 144 10.55 -4.78 0.00
CA LEU A 144 11.36 -5.94 -0.36
C LEU A 144 12.79 -5.51 -0.65
N LYS A 145 13.75 -6.35 -0.26
CA LYS A 145 15.18 -6.24 -0.62
C LYS A 145 15.61 -7.52 -1.33
N ALA A 146 16.08 -7.38 -2.56
CA ALA A 146 16.52 -8.51 -3.38
C ALA A 146 17.43 -8.00 -4.52
N PRO A 147 18.21 -8.85 -5.19
CA PRO A 147 19.02 -8.43 -6.32
C PRO A 147 18.23 -7.72 -7.41
N TYR A 148 17.00 -8.15 -7.63
CA TYR A 148 16.06 -7.52 -8.56
C TYR A 148 14.69 -7.34 -7.93
N THR A 149 14.09 -6.17 -8.12
CA THR A 149 12.75 -5.84 -7.64
C THR A 149 11.94 -5.13 -8.71
N THR A 150 10.63 -5.21 -8.62
CA THR A 150 9.70 -4.47 -9.48
C THR A 150 8.50 -3.99 -8.70
N SER A 151 7.76 -3.04 -9.27
CA SER A 151 6.51 -2.53 -8.71
C SER A 151 5.43 -2.41 -9.77
N TYR A 152 4.19 -2.53 -9.36
CA TYR A 152 2.99 -2.30 -10.16
C TYR A 152 1.96 -1.54 -9.34
N ILE A 153 1.42 -0.47 -9.91
CA ILE A 153 0.28 0.27 -9.36
C ILE A 153 -0.90 0.07 -10.30
N HIS A 154 -2.02 -0.40 -9.78
CA HIS A 154 -3.23 -0.56 -10.55
C HIS A 154 -3.95 0.77 -10.74
N PHE A 155 -4.72 0.86 -11.82
CA PHE A 155 -5.50 2.06 -12.13
C PHE A 155 -6.40 2.46 -10.96
N GLY A 156 -6.40 3.75 -10.63
CA GLY A 156 -7.15 4.30 -9.50
C GLY A 156 -6.40 4.32 -8.17
N ASN A 157 -5.14 3.84 -8.11
CA ASN A 157 -4.26 3.93 -6.94
C ASN A 157 -4.84 3.33 -5.65
N LYS A 158 -5.62 2.26 -5.77
CA LYS A 158 -6.15 1.51 -4.61
C LYS A 158 -5.47 0.17 -4.39
N LEU A 159 -4.70 -0.29 -5.36
CA LEU A 159 -4.01 -1.57 -5.37
C LEU A 159 -2.61 -1.40 -5.93
N ALA A 160 -1.62 -1.92 -5.22
CA ALA A 160 -0.27 -2.04 -5.71
C ALA A 160 0.37 -3.36 -5.28
N ALA A 161 1.36 -3.80 -6.05
CA ALA A 161 2.17 -4.96 -5.75
C ALA A 161 3.66 -4.68 -6.03
N ILE A 162 4.53 -5.28 -5.23
CA ILE A 162 5.97 -5.34 -5.47
C ILE A 162 6.41 -6.81 -5.47
N VAL A 163 7.38 -7.13 -6.31
CA VAL A 163 7.92 -8.49 -6.43
C VAL A 163 9.44 -8.44 -6.43
N ALA A 164 10.03 -9.44 -5.80
CA ALA A 164 11.46 -9.66 -5.70
C ALA A 164 11.86 -10.89 -6.53
N PHE A 165 13.02 -10.83 -7.17
CA PHE A 165 13.59 -11.92 -7.98
C PHE A 165 15.02 -12.22 -7.55
N ASN A 166 15.45 -13.45 -7.78
CA ASN A 166 16.79 -13.92 -7.43
C ASN A 166 17.89 -13.45 -8.38
N GLU A 167 17.55 -13.11 -9.63
CA GLU A 167 18.47 -12.68 -10.66
C GLU A 167 17.84 -11.66 -11.62
N ALA A 168 18.61 -11.13 -12.54
CA ALA A 168 18.18 -10.13 -13.53
C ALA A 168 17.02 -10.63 -14.39
N ILE A 169 16.05 -9.76 -14.59
CA ILE A 169 14.84 -9.99 -15.36
C ILE A 169 14.52 -8.75 -16.20
N SER A 170 13.90 -8.92 -17.38
CA SER A 170 13.43 -7.77 -18.15
C SER A 170 12.30 -7.04 -17.44
N ASP A 171 12.25 -5.70 -17.57
CA ASP A 171 11.21 -4.87 -16.97
C ASP A 171 9.80 -5.31 -17.37
N GLU A 172 9.61 -5.73 -18.61
CA GLU A 172 8.33 -6.21 -19.11
C GLU A 172 7.89 -7.48 -18.35
N MET A 173 8.77 -8.49 -18.28
CA MET A 173 8.48 -9.74 -17.60
C MET A 173 8.28 -9.53 -16.10
N ALA A 174 9.11 -8.72 -15.46
CA ALA A 174 8.98 -8.37 -14.04
C ALA A 174 7.63 -7.71 -13.76
N ARG A 175 7.25 -6.72 -14.57
CA ARG A 175 5.97 -6.01 -14.48
C ARG A 175 4.78 -6.96 -14.66
N GLU A 176 4.83 -7.89 -15.59
CA GLU A 176 3.77 -8.88 -15.82
C GLU A 176 3.56 -9.80 -14.61
N VAL A 177 4.66 -10.20 -13.94
CA VAL A 177 4.56 -10.96 -12.68
C VAL A 177 3.98 -10.11 -11.55
N ALA A 178 4.32 -8.82 -11.46
CA ALA A 178 3.70 -7.92 -10.48
C ALA A 178 2.20 -7.70 -10.76
N MET A 179 1.80 -7.67 -12.03
CA MET A 179 0.37 -7.65 -12.42
C MET A 179 -0.34 -8.95 -12.04
N GLN A 180 0.32 -10.11 -12.17
CA GLN A 180 -0.18 -11.41 -11.71
C GLN A 180 -0.45 -11.37 -10.19
N VAL A 181 0.51 -10.89 -9.39
CA VAL A 181 0.34 -10.74 -7.93
C VAL A 181 -0.84 -9.82 -7.61
N ALA A 182 -0.94 -8.67 -8.27
CA ALA A 182 -2.03 -7.73 -8.07
C ALA A 182 -3.40 -8.34 -8.37
N SER A 183 -3.51 -9.09 -9.47
CA SER A 183 -4.78 -9.61 -9.98
C SER A 183 -5.22 -10.92 -9.29
N MET A 184 -4.27 -11.82 -9.00
CA MET A 184 -4.57 -13.17 -8.56
C MET A 184 -4.40 -13.39 -7.07
N ASN A 185 -3.94 -12.37 -6.33
CA ASN A 185 -3.79 -12.37 -4.88
C ASN A 185 -3.21 -13.68 -4.32
N PRO A 186 -2.00 -14.11 -4.72
CA PRO A 186 -1.43 -15.34 -4.21
C PRO A 186 -1.18 -15.25 -2.70
N VAL A 187 -1.31 -16.36 -1.98
CA VAL A 187 -1.09 -16.43 -0.53
C VAL A 187 0.40 -16.59 -0.17
N ALA A 188 1.19 -17.14 -1.10
CA ALA A 188 2.60 -17.41 -0.92
C ALA A 188 3.33 -17.46 -2.28
N VAL A 189 4.66 -17.40 -2.26
CA VAL A 189 5.46 -17.55 -3.49
C VAL A 189 5.35 -18.98 -4.01
N CYS A 190 5.55 -19.98 -3.16
CA CYS A 190 5.42 -21.39 -3.49
C CYS A 190 4.82 -22.19 -2.33
N GLU A 191 4.63 -23.51 -2.53
CA GLU A 191 4.03 -24.40 -1.53
C GLU A 191 4.69 -24.34 -0.14
N LYS A 192 6.03 -24.19 -0.11
CA LYS A 192 6.82 -24.19 1.12
C LYS A 192 6.61 -22.92 1.96
N ASP A 193 6.15 -21.87 1.33
CA ASP A 193 5.97 -20.55 1.94
C ASP A 193 4.54 -20.34 2.45
N VAL A 194 3.63 -21.29 2.18
CA VAL A 194 2.25 -21.20 2.65
C VAL A 194 2.22 -21.30 4.17
N PRO A 195 1.61 -20.33 4.88
CA PRO A 195 1.52 -20.36 6.34
C PRO A 195 0.78 -21.61 6.83
N ALA A 196 1.28 -22.24 7.88
CA ALA A 196 0.72 -23.50 8.41
C ALA A 196 -0.77 -23.38 8.76
N HIS A 197 -1.19 -22.28 9.36
CA HIS A 197 -2.60 -22.05 9.71
C HIS A 197 -3.52 -21.99 8.46
N VAL A 198 -3.08 -21.40 7.36
CA VAL A 198 -3.84 -21.36 6.10
C VAL A 198 -4.02 -22.78 5.57
N LEU A 199 -2.95 -23.58 5.59
CA LEU A 199 -2.99 -24.96 5.14
C LEU A 199 -3.89 -25.84 6.02
N GLU A 200 -3.89 -25.61 7.34
CA GLU A 200 -4.77 -26.29 8.28
C GLU A 200 -6.25 -25.97 8.03
N GLU A 201 -6.56 -24.70 7.80
CA GLU A 201 -7.92 -24.26 7.45
C GLU A 201 -8.39 -24.87 6.14
N GLU A 202 -7.57 -24.83 5.08
CA GLU A 202 -7.89 -25.46 3.80
C GLU A 202 -8.11 -26.97 3.92
N ARG A 203 -7.26 -27.68 4.69
CA ARG A 203 -7.45 -29.10 4.97
C ARG A 203 -8.77 -29.38 5.70
N LYS A 204 -9.11 -28.57 6.70
CA LYS A 204 -10.37 -28.69 7.44
C LYS A 204 -11.57 -28.51 6.51
N VAL A 205 -11.59 -27.43 5.73
CA VAL A 205 -12.67 -27.15 4.77
C VAL A 205 -12.80 -28.29 3.74
N ALA A 206 -11.68 -28.78 3.22
CA ALA A 206 -11.69 -29.91 2.28
C ALA A 206 -12.21 -31.20 2.89
N MET A 207 -11.86 -31.48 4.16
CA MET A 207 -12.33 -32.64 4.89
C MET A 207 -13.83 -32.56 5.16
N ASP A 208 -14.34 -31.44 5.62
CA ASP A 208 -15.75 -31.22 5.89
C ASP A 208 -16.60 -31.44 4.62
N ARG A 209 -16.18 -30.86 3.50
CA ARG A 209 -16.82 -31.09 2.18
C ARG A 209 -16.74 -32.53 1.72
N ALA A 210 -15.62 -33.22 1.96
CA ALA A 210 -15.49 -34.64 1.61
C ALA A 210 -16.43 -35.51 2.41
N ARG A 211 -16.57 -35.28 3.72
CA ARG A 211 -17.51 -36.02 4.61
C ARG A 211 -18.96 -35.75 4.25
N GLU A 212 -19.35 -34.53 3.93
CA GLU A 212 -20.69 -34.19 3.45
C GLU A 212 -21.09 -34.97 2.18
N SER A 213 -20.11 -35.38 1.38
CA SER A 213 -20.35 -36.20 0.19
C SER A 213 -20.71 -37.70 0.50
N GLY A 214 -20.71 -38.09 1.78
CA GLY A 214 -21.08 -39.43 2.23
C GLY A 214 -20.09 -40.54 1.87
N LYS A 215 -18.83 -40.20 1.56
CA LYS A 215 -17.79 -41.14 1.17
C LYS A 215 -17.08 -41.73 2.39
N PRO A 216 -16.54 -42.98 2.27
CA PRO A 216 -15.70 -43.55 3.32
C PRO A 216 -14.48 -42.68 3.67
N GLU A 217 -14.06 -42.68 4.95
CA GLU A 217 -12.97 -41.82 5.46
C GLU A 217 -11.68 -41.94 4.64
N ALA A 218 -11.27 -43.12 4.25
CA ALA A 218 -10.09 -43.34 3.40
C ALA A 218 -10.18 -42.66 2.00
N ILE A 219 -11.42 -42.48 1.51
CA ILE A 219 -11.65 -41.73 0.27
C ILE A 219 -11.64 -40.24 0.55
N CYS A 220 -12.17 -39.80 1.69
CA CYS A 220 -12.14 -38.40 2.12
C CYS A 220 -10.69 -37.88 2.24
N GLU A 221 -9.78 -38.65 2.83
CA GLU A 221 -8.35 -38.30 2.93
C GLU A 221 -7.72 -38.08 1.55
N ARG A 222 -8.02 -38.94 0.57
CA ARG A 222 -7.53 -38.73 -0.81
C ARG A 222 -8.10 -37.50 -1.48
N ILE A 223 -9.36 -37.18 -1.22
CA ILE A 223 -10.01 -35.96 -1.73
C ILE A 223 -9.34 -34.72 -1.13
N VAL A 224 -9.05 -34.74 0.17
CA VAL A 224 -8.36 -33.67 0.86
C VAL A 224 -6.99 -33.46 0.24
N GLU A 225 -6.19 -34.50 0.05
CA GLU A 225 -4.87 -34.34 -0.58
C GLU A 225 -4.97 -33.76 -1.99
N GLY A 226 -5.92 -34.23 -2.81
CA GLY A 226 -6.20 -33.68 -4.12
C GLY A 226 -6.63 -32.21 -4.08
N SER A 227 -7.41 -31.80 -3.06
CA SER A 227 -7.83 -30.42 -2.84
C SER A 227 -6.66 -29.53 -2.46
N ILE A 228 -5.75 -30.00 -1.62
CA ILE A 228 -4.54 -29.26 -1.24
C ILE A 228 -3.60 -29.09 -2.44
N GLN A 229 -3.42 -30.09 -3.27
CA GLN A 229 -2.64 -29.97 -4.51
C GLN A 229 -3.26 -28.95 -5.47
N LYS A 230 -4.59 -28.89 -5.54
CA LYS A 230 -5.30 -27.88 -6.31
C LYS A 230 -5.11 -26.49 -5.70
N PHE A 231 -5.24 -26.36 -4.37
CA PHE A 231 -5.00 -25.11 -3.65
C PHE A 231 -3.60 -24.53 -3.96
N TYR A 232 -2.55 -25.36 -3.88
CA TYR A 232 -1.20 -24.88 -4.24
C TYR A 232 -1.12 -24.32 -5.65
N LYS A 233 -1.74 -25.00 -6.63
CA LYS A 233 -1.74 -24.55 -8.02
C LYS A 233 -2.54 -23.25 -8.25
N GLU A 234 -3.57 -23.01 -7.46
CA GLU A 234 -4.44 -21.84 -7.62
C GLU A 234 -4.00 -20.66 -6.76
N SER A 235 -3.31 -20.92 -5.64
CA SER A 235 -3.07 -19.93 -4.60
C SER A 235 -1.60 -19.58 -4.37
N THR A 236 -0.63 -20.29 -4.99
CA THR A 236 0.78 -19.91 -4.89
C THR A 236 1.27 -19.25 -6.18
N LEU A 237 2.02 -18.15 -6.06
CA LEU A 237 2.43 -17.32 -7.20
C LEU A 237 3.06 -18.14 -8.32
N LEU A 238 4.04 -18.97 -8.02
CA LEU A 238 4.81 -19.69 -9.03
C LEU A 238 4.00 -20.76 -9.78
N HIS A 239 2.96 -21.32 -9.12
CA HIS A 239 2.15 -22.40 -9.68
C HIS A 239 0.82 -21.92 -10.28
N GLN A 240 0.43 -20.67 -10.03
CA GLN A 240 -0.77 -20.10 -10.65
C GLN A 240 -0.64 -20.10 -12.18
N PRO A 241 -1.74 -20.41 -12.91
CA PRO A 241 -1.79 -20.17 -14.36
C PRO A 241 -1.46 -18.72 -14.66
N PHE A 242 -0.53 -18.48 -15.60
CA PHE A 242 -0.14 -17.13 -15.97
C PHE A 242 -1.26 -16.42 -16.74
N VAL A 243 -1.73 -15.28 -16.22
CA VAL A 243 -2.94 -14.60 -16.74
C VAL A 243 -2.79 -14.00 -18.14
N ARG A 244 -1.58 -13.72 -18.61
CA ARG A 244 -1.34 -13.06 -19.89
C ARG A 244 -1.23 -14.02 -21.09
N GLY A 245 -1.86 -15.17 -21.01
CA GLY A 245 -2.20 -15.92 -22.23
C GLY A 245 -1.26 -17.07 -22.60
N SER A 246 -0.49 -17.60 -21.69
CA SER A 246 0.23 -18.83 -21.92
C SER A 246 -0.49 -20.02 -21.25
N LYS A 247 -0.33 -21.22 -21.82
CA LYS A 247 -0.76 -22.48 -21.20
C LYS A 247 0.21 -22.95 -20.10
N MET A 248 1.00 -22.01 -19.55
CA MET A 248 2.02 -22.28 -18.53
C MET A 248 1.69 -21.56 -17.23
N ASP A 249 2.29 -21.99 -16.14
CA ASP A 249 2.28 -21.28 -14.88
C ASP A 249 3.33 -20.14 -14.84
N VAL A 250 3.33 -19.36 -13.78
CA VAL A 250 4.28 -18.25 -13.60
C VAL A 250 5.72 -18.75 -13.60
N GLN A 251 6.00 -19.91 -12.97
CA GLN A 251 7.34 -20.49 -12.96
C GLN A 251 7.79 -20.85 -14.39
N GLY A 252 6.92 -21.47 -15.16
CA GLY A 252 7.18 -21.80 -16.57
C GLY A 252 7.45 -20.54 -17.41
N TYR A 253 6.70 -19.46 -17.13
CA TYR A 253 6.92 -18.18 -17.79
C TYR A 253 8.31 -17.60 -17.46
N LEU A 254 8.68 -17.55 -16.19
CA LEU A 254 10.01 -17.10 -15.75
C LEU A 254 11.13 -17.95 -16.39
N HIS A 255 10.93 -19.28 -16.47
CA HIS A 255 11.89 -20.21 -17.06
C HIS A 255 12.05 -20.05 -18.58
N THR A 256 11.23 -19.25 -19.26
CA THR A 256 11.49 -18.89 -20.68
C THR A 256 12.69 -17.96 -20.81
N ALA A 257 13.02 -17.17 -19.78
CA ALA A 257 14.19 -16.29 -19.78
C ALA A 257 15.43 -16.99 -19.21
N SER A 258 15.32 -17.63 -18.04
CA SER A 258 16.43 -18.36 -17.41
C SER A 258 15.85 -19.51 -16.57
N LYS A 259 16.51 -20.67 -16.61
CA LYS A 259 16.08 -21.87 -15.87
C LYS A 259 16.19 -21.73 -14.33
N THR A 260 16.97 -20.77 -13.88
CA THR A 260 17.19 -20.47 -12.45
C THR A 260 16.39 -19.27 -11.97
N LEU A 261 15.79 -18.51 -12.89
CA LEU A 261 15.00 -17.32 -12.54
C LEU A 261 13.75 -17.71 -11.79
N THR A 262 13.55 -17.08 -10.61
CA THR A 262 12.36 -17.28 -9.78
C THR A 262 12.03 -16.02 -9.00
N ALA A 263 10.74 -15.86 -8.65
CA ALA A 263 10.34 -14.90 -7.65
C ALA A 263 10.74 -15.39 -6.26
N THR A 264 11.24 -14.50 -5.41
CA THR A 264 11.69 -14.80 -4.05
C THR A 264 10.82 -14.18 -2.96
N GLY A 265 9.94 -13.26 -3.36
CA GLY A 265 9.02 -12.60 -2.44
C GLY A 265 8.09 -11.65 -3.18
N PHE A 266 6.98 -11.33 -2.56
CA PHE A 266 6.08 -10.28 -3.03
C PHE A 266 5.37 -9.62 -1.84
N LYS A 267 4.86 -8.40 -2.07
CA LYS A 267 3.93 -7.72 -1.19
C LYS A 267 2.81 -7.13 -2.04
N ARG A 268 1.62 -7.10 -1.49
CA ARG A 268 0.42 -6.56 -2.13
C ARG A 268 -0.37 -5.76 -1.11
N VAL A 269 -0.81 -4.57 -1.49
CA VAL A 269 -1.69 -3.72 -0.68
C VAL A 269 -2.90 -3.35 -1.53
N ASN A 270 -4.09 -3.64 -1.03
CA ASN A 270 -5.37 -3.36 -1.68
C ASN A 270 -6.34 -2.75 -0.69
N LEU A 271 -6.83 -1.54 -0.95
CA LEU A 271 -7.80 -0.84 -0.11
C LEU A 271 -9.26 -1.27 -0.37
N ASN A 272 -9.51 -2.18 -1.31
CA ASN A 272 -10.85 -2.70 -1.59
C ASN A 272 -11.10 -4.08 -0.95
N GLU A 273 -10.14 -4.59 -0.16
CA GLU A 273 -10.25 -5.86 0.55
C GLU A 273 -10.24 -5.58 2.05
N ASP A 274 -11.22 -6.13 2.77
CA ASP A 274 -11.33 -6.12 4.23
C ASP A 274 -10.35 -7.12 4.87
#